data_39d697bf675a5daee828ff26198bcec2
#
_entry.id   39d697bf675a5daee828ff26198bcec2
#
_cell.length_a   1.000
_cell.length_b   1.000
_cell.length_c   1.000
_cell.angle_alpha   90.00
_cell.angle_beta   90.00
_cell.angle_gamma   90.00
#
_symmetry.space_group_name_H-M   'P 1'
#
loop_
_entity.id
_entity.type
_entity.pdbx_description
1 polymer ?
#
loop_
_entity_poly.entity_id
_entity_poly.type
_entity_poly.pdbx_seq_one_letter_code
_entity_poly.pdbx_strand_id
1 'polypeptide(L)'
;MAAKMQHFDPPSSASSESDDTEVCVDEKEILFADELCEDAERCRRSDIGTPTPQSPRPPSTGSQRSPRSRRQRTTSLSQSSKKTSAESILRSKTRTIYTAGRPPWYNSAGQQVEPFVIGICGGSASGKTTVATKIIESLDVPWVTLLSMDSFYKVLNEKQHDMAARNEYNFDHPDAFDFELLKTTLQRLKEGRMVEVPIYNFVTHRRESRTKTMYGANVIIFEGILTFYNVDVLKMCDMKVFVDTDADVRLARRLRRDISQRGRDLEGVLKQYSTMVQPAFYYYIAPFMVHADIIVPRGGDNEVAIELIVQHVHTQLQLRGFKLREKLAHSYIGQPLPSSLYLLPDTPQIKGLHTFIRNKETYRDEFIFYSKRLIRLVIEYALSLLPFEDVRVETPQGVLYHGKRAATDKICGVSILRAGETMEQAVRDVCKDIRIGKILIQTNQQTGEPELYYLRLPKDIKDYKVILMDATVATGAAAIMAIRVLLDHDVAEENVLLVSLLMAESGVHSIAYAFPRVKIVTSALDPVINEKFYVLPGIGNFGDRYFGTEPSTIED
;
A
#
# COMPACT_ATOMS: atom_id res chain seq x y z
N MET A 1 65.39 9.01 -32.50
CA MET A 1 65.18 8.19 -31.29
C MET A 1 63.72 7.76 -31.30
N ALA A 2 63.48 6.47 -31.53
CA ALA A 2 62.18 5.88 -31.68
C ALA A 2 61.53 5.65 -30.29
N ALA A 3 60.31 6.06 -30.11
CA ALA A 3 59.48 5.70 -28.96
C ALA A 3 58.25 4.92 -29.45
N LYS A 4 58.11 3.74 -28.88
CA LYS A 4 57.19 2.67 -29.20
C LYS A 4 55.73 3.11 -29.10
N MET A 5 54.98 2.91 -30.18
CA MET A 5 53.52 2.75 -30.13
C MET A 5 53.20 1.43 -29.44
N GLN A 6 52.47 1.48 -28.34
CA GLN A 6 51.77 0.33 -27.79
C GLN A 6 50.33 0.31 -28.33
N HIS A 7 50.03 -0.77 -29.07
CA HIS A 7 48.69 -1.12 -29.45
C HIS A 7 47.89 -1.44 -28.17
N PHE A 8 46.76 -0.80 -28.01
CA PHE A 8 45.70 -1.21 -27.10
C PHE A 8 44.61 -1.92 -27.93
N ASP A 9 44.48 -3.22 -27.73
CA ASP A 9 43.36 -3.98 -28.20
C ASP A 9 42.10 -3.60 -27.39
N PRO A 10 40.89 -3.53 -28.03
CA PRO A 10 39.67 -3.29 -27.29
C PRO A 10 39.30 -4.53 -26.48
N PRO A 11 38.81 -4.39 -25.25
CA PRO A 11 38.35 -5.52 -24.48
C PRO A 11 37.09 -6.11 -25.11
N SER A 12 37.13 -7.43 -25.29
CA SER A 12 36.01 -8.27 -25.69
C SER A 12 34.76 -8.02 -24.86
N SER A 13 33.62 -7.94 -25.52
CA SER A 13 32.29 -7.90 -24.98
C SER A 13 32.07 -9.02 -23.96
N ALA A 14 32.15 -8.68 -22.67
CA ALA A 14 31.58 -9.50 -21.62
C ALA A 14 30.09 -9.20 -21.57
N SER A 15 29.29 -10.19 -21.96
CA SER A 15 27.86 -10.24 -21.73
C SER A 15 27.63 -10.15 -20.21
N SER A 16 27.18 -9.00 -19.74
CA SER A 16 26.64 -8.88 -18.40
C SER A 16 25.27 -9.60 -18.40
N GLU A 17 25.26 -10.83 -17.94
CA GLU A 17 24.06 -11.45 -17.44
C GLU A 17 23.52 -10.55 -16.32
N SER A 18 22.43 -9.84 -16.62
CA SER A 18 21.63 -9.16 -15.62
C SER A 18 20.98 -10.26 -14.78
N ASP A 19 21.45 -10.42 -13.55
CA ASP A 19 20.70 -11.10 -12.50
C ASP A 19 19.42 -10.29 -12.19
N ASP A 20 18.47 -10.34 -13.11
CA ASP A 20 17.07 -10.09 -12.85
C ASP A 20 16.55 -11.30 -12.08
N THR A 21 16.80 -11.33 -10.77
CA THR A 21 15.97 -12.12 -9.88
C THR A 21 14.59 -11.49 -9.91
N GLU A 22 13.80 -11.86 -10.96
CA GLU A 22 12.36 -11.81 -10.93
C GLU A 22 11.92 -12.49 -9.64
N VAL A 23 11.44 -11.70 -8.69
CA VAL A 23 10.51 -12.23 -7.72
C VAL A 23 9.27 -12.56 -8.54
N CYS A 24 9.19 -13.82 -8.97
CA CYS A 24 7.98 -14.39 -9.53
C CYS A 24 6.87 -14.17 -8.51
N VAL A 25 6.12 -13.10 -8.67
CA VAL A 25 4.75 -13.05 -8.22
C VAL A 25 4.03 -14.01 -9.17
N ASP A 26 3.50 -15.10 -8.60
CA ASP A 26 2.85 -16.18 -9.31
C ASP A 26 1.92 -15.60 -10.38
N GLU A 27 1.94 -16.16 -11.61
CA GLU A 27 0.99 -15.84 -12.71
C GLU A 27 -0.48 -15.88 -12.26
N LYS A 28 -0.78 -16.49 -11.11
CA LYS A 28 -2.08 -16.49 -10.47
C LYS A 28 -2.51 -15.16 -9.84
N GLU A 29 -1.59 -14.24 -9.52
CA GLU A 29 -1.98 -12.89 -9.07
C GLU A 29 -2.38 -11.99 -10.25
N ILE A 30 -1.86 -12.26 -11.44
CA ILE A 30 -2.28 -11.57 -12.67
C ILE A 30 -3.67 -12.07 -13.10
N LEU A 31 -3.94 -13.38 -12.94
CA LEU A 31 -5.26 -13.98 -13.19
C LEU A 31 -6.33 -13.48 -12.21
N PHE A 32 -5.95 -13.10 -10.98
CA PHE A 32 -6.91 -12.58 -10.00
C PHE A 32 -7.36 -11.15 -10.31
N ALA A 33 -6.55 -10.37 -11.00
CA ALA A 33 -6.95 -9.04 -11.49
C ALA A 33 -7.88 -9.14 -12.71
N ASP A 34 -7.65 -10.14 -13.56
CA ASP A 34 -8.51 -10.43 -14.73
C ASP A 34 -9.84 -11.08 -14.33
N GLU A 35 -9.85 -11.98 -13.32
CA GLU A 35 -11.11 -12.54 -12.78
C GLU A 35 -12.01 -11.49 -12.12
N LEU A 36 -11.46 -10.47 -11.50
CA LEU A 36 -12.25 -9.34 -10.97
C LEU A 36 -12.84 -8.46 -12.08
N CYS A 37 -12.23 -8.43 -13.26
CA CYS A 37 -12.83 -7.80 -14.43
C CYS A 37 -13.90 -8.68 -15.09
N GLU A 38 -13.71 -10.00 -15.16
CA GLU A 38 -14.69 -10.91 -15.77
C GLU A 38 -15.95 -11.09 -14.91
N ASP A 39 -15.84 -11.09 -13.59
CA ASP A 39 -17.03 -11.12 -12.71
C ASP A 39 -17.83 -9.82 -12.75
N ALA A 40 -17.19 -8.68 -13.02
CA ALA A 40 -17.91 -7.42 -13.27
C ALA A 40 -18.64 -7.41 -14.62
N GLU A 41 -18.16 -8.16 -15.63
CA GLU A 41 -18.83 -8.33 -16.91
C GLU A 41 -19.92 -9.42 -16.87
N ARG A 42 -19.78 -10.44 -16.04
CA ARG A 42 -20.80 -11.50 -15.86
C ARG A 42 -22.06 -11.00 -15.15
N CYS A 43 -21.94 -10.09 -14.18
CA CYS A 43 -23.08 -9.45 -13.56
C CYS A 43 -23.89 -8.52 -14.47
N ARG A 44 -23.33 -8.09 -15.61
CA ARG A 44 -24.03 -7.23 -16.58
C ARG A 44 -24.77 -7.98 -17.71
N ARG A 45 -24.69 -9.31 -17.76
CA ARG A 45 -25.33 -10.12 -18.81
C ARG A 45 -26.56 -10.91 -18.39
N SER A 46 -27.02 -10.78 -17.15
CA SER A 46 -28.17 -11.52 -16.66
C SER A 46 -29.38 -10.66 -16.30
N ASP A 47 -29.81 -9.76 -17.17
CA ASP A 47 -31.16 -9.20 -17.09
C ASP A 47 -31.54 -8.55 -18.41
N ILE A 48 -32.11 -9.32 -19.34
CA ILE A 48 -33.13 -8.87 -20.30
C ILE A 48 -33.86 -10.12 -20.83
N GLY A 49 -35.08 -10.32 -20.37
CA GLY A 49 -35.98 -11.30 -20.90
C GLY A 49 -37.42 -11.03 -20.43
N THR A 50 -38.12 -10.28 -21.23
CA THR A 50 -39.53 -9.94 -21.04
C THR A 50 -40.47 -11.14 -21.03
N PRO A 51 -41.59 -11.12 -20.29
CA PRO A 51 -42.53 -12.18 -20.23
C PRO A 51 -43.72 -11.99 -21.19
N THR A 52 -44.20 -13.07 -21.79
CA THR A 52 -45.56 -13.14 -22.31
C THR A 52 -46.26 -14.43 -21.84
N PRO A 53 -47.60 -14.41 -21.63
CA PRO A 53 -48.30 -15.37 -20.79
C PRO A 53 -49.05 -16.43 -21.60
N GLN A 54 -49.18 -17.64 -21.06
CA GLN A 54 -50.39 -18.51 -21.31
C GLN A 54 -50.53 -19.63 -20.28
N SER A 55 -51.71 -19.80 -19.82
CA SER A 55 -52.29 -20.81 -18.92
C SER A 55 -52.91 -22.00 -19.72
N PRO A 56 -53.63 -22.99 -19.13
CA PRO A 56 -53.49 -23.76 -17.89
C PRO A 56 -53.62 -25.31 -18.04
N ARG A 57 -53.21 -26.01 -17.01
CA ARG A 57 -53.58 -27.35 -16.43
C ARG A 57 -54.42 -28.40 -17.24
N PRO A 58 -54.40 -29.76 -16.90
CA PRO A 58 -54.52 -30.33 -15.57
C PRO A 58 -53.76 -31.70 -15.33
N PRO A 59 -54.13 -32.53 -14.29
CA PRO A 59 -53.23 -33.30 -13.47
C PRO A 59 -53.29 -34.83 -13.65
N SER A 60 -52.29 -35.60 -13.17
CA SER A 60 -52.49 -37.01 -12.77
C SER A 60 -51.36 -37.58 -11.89
N THR A 61 -51.74 -38.04 -10.74
CA THR A 61 -51.52 -39.34 -10.08
C THR A 61 -50.11 -39.87 -9.86
N GLY A 62 -49.75 -39.93 -8.66
CA GLY A 62 -49.16 -40.82 -7.72
C GLY A 62 -48.32 -42.03 -8.15
N SER A 63 -47.17 -42.19 -7.48
CA SER A 63 -46.71 -43.52 -7.03
C SER A 63 -45.61 -43.40 -5.99
N GLN A 64 -45.74 -44.19 -4.95
CA GLN A 64 -44.82 -44.45 -3.84
C GLN A 64 -43.55 -45.16 -4.30
N ARG A 65 -42.41 -44.94 -3.63
CA ARG A 65 -41.55 -45.96 -2.97
C ARG A 65 -40.16 -45.39 -2.59
N SER A 66 -39.97 -45.35 -1.29
CA SER A 66 -38.97 -46.02 -0.42
C SER A 66 -37.46 -45.63 -0.51
N PRO A 67 -36.77 -45.71 0.63
CA PRO A 67 -35.54 -44.93 0.89
C PRO A 67 -34.27 -45.68 0.50
N ARG A 68 -33.28 -44.97 -0.04
CA ARG A 68 -31.92 -45.50 -0.24
C ARG A 68 -30.86 -44.69 0.50
N SER A 69 -30.33 -45.38 1.48
CA SER A 69 -28.97 -45.34 2.03
C SER A 69 -28.13 -44.05 1.87
N ARG A 70 -27.89 -43.48 3.01
CA ARG A 70 -26.89 -42.52 3.38
C ARG A 70 -25.47 -43.06 3.05
N ARG A 71 -24.88 -42.69 1.93
CA ARG A 71 -23.45 -42.85 1.69
C ARG A 71 -22.70 -41.75 2.42
N GLN A 72 -22.00 -42.09 3.47
CA GLN A 72 -20.95 -41.30 4.06
C GLN A 72 -19.89 -41.06 3.00
N ARG A 73 -19.73 -39.80 2.59
CA ARG A 73 -18.51 -39.35 1.91
C ARG A 73 -17.47 -39.10 2.98
N THR A 74 -16.53 -40.03 3.08
CA THR A 74 -15.23 -39.81 3.68
C THR A 74 -14.54 -38.70 2.87
N THR A 75 -14.47 -37.53 3.45
CA THR A 75 -13.56 -36.48 2.99
C THR A 75 -12.15 -36.89 3.35
N SER A 76 -11.43 -37.35 2.35
CA SER A 76 -9.98 -37.48 2.44
C SER A 76 -9.36 -36.11 2.67
N LEU A 77 -8.70 -36.01 3.81
CA LEU A 77 -7.70 -34.98 4.09
C LEU A 77 -6.58 -35.08 3.06
N SER A 78 -6.52 -34.08 2.18
CA SER A 78 -5.25 -33.70 1.59
C SER A 78 -5.28 -32.20 1.42
N GLN A 79 -4.42 -31.67 2.27
CA GLN A 79 -3.73 -31.00 2.61
C GLN A 79 -2.83 -30.15 2.24
N SER A 80 -2.75 -29.20 2.80
CA SER A 80 -1.58 -28.47 3.15
C SER A 80 -0.77 -27.83 2.05
N SER A 81 -0.43 -26.63 2.33
CA SER A 81 0.60 -25.76 1.82
C SER A 81 0.18 -24.86 0.66
N LYS A 82 -0.44 -23.74 0.98
CA LYS A 82 -0.20 -22.43 0.40
C LYS A 82 -1.05 -21.39 1.13
N LYS A 83 -0.61 -21.05 2.36
CA LYS A 83 -1.18 -19.94 3.14
C LYS A 83 -0.06 -18.95 3.41
N THR A 84 0.28 -18.10 2.44
CA THR A 84 1.27 -17.04 2.69
C THR A 84 0.90 -15.66 2.15
N SER A 85 -0.13 -15.52 1.33
CA SER A 85 -0.69 -14.21 0.93
C SER A 85 -1.93 -13.79 1.74
N ALA A 86 -2.51 -14.70 2.54
CA ALA A 86 -3.77 -14.44 3.26
C ALA A 86 -3.62 -13.70 4.61
N GLU A 87 -2.39 -13.52 5.12
CA GLU A 87 -2.18 -12.94 6.46
C GLU A 87 -2.35 -11.42 6.53
N SER A 88 -2.36 -10.73 5.40
CA SER A 88 -2.48 -9.27 5.35
C SER A 88 -3.86 -8.78 4.93
N ILE A 89 -4.80 -9.69 4.71
CA ILE A 89 -6.13 -9.35 4.21
C ILE A 89 -7.19 -10.00 5.08
N LEU A 90 -8.04 -9.18 5.70
CA LEU A 90 -9.25 -9.62 6.39
C LEU A 90 -10.46 -9.37 5.48
N ARG A 91 -11.31 -10.37 5.33
CA ARG A 91 -12.57 -10.25 4.58
C ARG A 91 -13.73 -10.13 5.56
N SER A 92 -14.26 -8.94 5.70
CA SER A 92 -15.53 -8.69 6.38
C SER A 92 -16.69 -9.02 5.43
N LYS A 93 -17.92 -9.10 5.97
CA LYS A 93 -19.13 -9.38 5.17
C LYS A 93 -19.39 -8.32 4.09
N THR A 94 -18.89 -7.11 4.27
CA THR A 94 -19.17 -5.95 3.42
C THR A 94 -17.95 -5.50 2.60
N ARG A 95 -16.72 -5.82 3.02
CA ARG A 95 -15.51 -5.34 2.33
C ARG A 95 -14.24 -6.15 2.65
N THR A 96 -13.20 -5.88 1.90
CA THR A 96 -11.84 -6.36 2.15
C THR A 96 -11.07 -5.32 2.94
N ILE A 97 -10.42 -5.73 4.03
CA ILE A 97 -9.62 -4.87 4.91
C ILE A 97 -8.16 -5.27 4.81
N TYR A 98 -7.30 -4.33 4.49
CA TYR A 98 -5.86 -4.53 4.37
C TYR A 98 -5.16 -4.21 5.70
N THR A 99 -4.54 -5.23 6.30
CA THR A 99 -3.92 -5.12 7.63
C THR A 99 -2.43 -4.75 7.59
N ALA A 100 -1.87 -4.56 6.40
CA ALA A 100 -0.50 -4.08 6.22
C ALA A 100 -0.39 -2.55 6.17
N GLY A 101 -1.50 -1.83 6.32
CA GLY A 101 -1.52 -0.37 6.28
C GLY A 101 -1.43 0.21 4.87
N ARG A 102 -1.23 1.50 4.80
CA ARG A 102 -1.04 2.28 3.57
C ARG A 102 -0.14 3.49 3.84
N PRO A 103 0.41 4.12 2.78
CA PRO A 103 1.07 5.42 2.94
C PRO A 103 0.17 6.45 3.61
N PRO A 104 0.70 7.32 4.48
CA PRO A 104 -0.08 8.28 5.24
C PRO A 104 -0.60 9.42 4.37
N TRP A 105 -1.66 10.05 4.89
CA TRP A 105 -2.24 11.26 4.33
C TRP A 105 -1.67 12.50 4.98
N TYR A 106 -1.67 13.58 4.19
CA TYR A 106 -1.42 14.92 4.68
C TYR A 106 -2.75 15.67 4.87
N ASN A 107 -2.82 16.48 5.92
CA ASN A 107 -3.93 17.43 6.07
C ASN A 107 -3.79 18.58 5.05
N SER A 108 -4.77 19.47 5.02
CA SER A 108 -4.76 20.64 4.11
C SER A 108 -3.57 21.59 4.33
N ALA A 109 -2.89 21.47 5.47
CA ALA A 109 -1.70 22.23 5.79
C ALA A 109 -0.39 21.48 5.42
N GLY A 110 -0.45 20.37 4.67
CA GLY A 110 0.70 19.55 4.30
C GLY A 110 1.33 18.79 5.47
N GLN A 111 0.68 18.77 6.65
CA GLN A 111 1.17 18.04 7.81
C GLN A 111 0.62 16.62 7.80
N GLN A 112 1.43 15.68 8.20
CA GLN A 112 1.01 14.30 8.37
C GLN A 112 -0.01 14.20 9.50
N VAL A 113 -1.13 13.53 9.25
CA VAL A 113 -2.10 13.19 10.30
C VAL A 113 -1.51 12.06 11.14
N GLU A 114 -1.35 12.31 12.44
CA GLU A 114 -0.88 11.27 13.36
C GLU A 114 -1.88 10.11 13.42
N PRO A 115 -1.41 8.86 13.25
CA PRO A 115 -2.25 7.69 13.40
C PRO A 115 -2.75 7.55 14.83
N PHE A 116 -3.92 6.92 15.00
CA PHE A 116 -4.41 6.51 16.29
C PHE A 116 -3.84 5.14 16.64
N VAL A 117 -3.03 5.06 17.69
CA VAL A 117 -2.33 3.83 18.08
C VAL A 117 -3.05 3.14 19.22
N ILE A 118 -3.50 1.90 19.00
CA ILE A 118 -4.14 1.06 20.00
C ILE A 118 -3.16 -0.02 20.44
N GLY A 119 -2.76 0.00 21.70
CA GLY A 119 -1.96 -1.07 22.33
C GLY A 119 -2.88 -2.11 22.96
N ILE A 120 -2.76 -3.39 22.59
CA ILE A 120 -3.54 -4.48 23.16
C ILE A 120 -2.61 -5.44 23.90
N CYS A 121 -2.76 -5.51 25.22
CA CYS A 121 -1.99 -6.35 26.12
C CYS A 121 -2.85 -7.46 26.74
N GLY A 122 -2.23 -8.50 27.26
CA GLY A 122 -2.91 -9.59 27.99
C GLY A 122 -2.13 -10.90 27.93
N GLY A 123 -2.50 -11.85 28.77
CA GLY A 123 -1.81 -13.14 28.88
C GLY A 123 -1.77 -13.96 27.58
N SER A 124 -0.86 -14.91 27.50
CA SER A 124 -0.83 -15.87 26.39
C SER A 124 -2.18 -16.60 26.30
N ALA A 125 -2.73 -16.69 25.08
CA ALA A 125 -4.04 -17.27 24.77
C ALA A 125 -5.27 -16.56 25.43
N SER A 126 -5.15 -15.30 25.88
CA SER A 126 -6.30 -14.51 26.36
C SER A 126 -7.27 -14.09 25.25
N GLY A 127 -6.87 -14.17 23.98
CA GLY A 127 -7.71 -13.77 22.84
C GLY A 127 -7.41 -12.37 22.30
N LYS A 128 -6.24 -11.80 22.56
CA LYS A 128 -5.80 -10.49 22.06
C LYS A 128 -5.96 -10.32 20.55
N THR A 129 -5.42 -11.24 19.79
CA THR A 129 -5.52 -11.23 18.34
C THR A 129 -6.96 -11.30 17.87
N THR A 130 -7.83 -12.06 18.55
CA THR A 130 -9.27 -12.12 18.25
C THR A 130 -9.93 -10.77 18.53
N VAL A 131 -9.61 -10.12 19.65
CA VAL A 131 -10.10 -8.77 19.96
C VAL A 131 -9.62 -7.77 18.91
N ALA A 132 -8.34 -7.79 18.56
CA ALA A 132 -7.78 -6.94 17.51
C ALA A 132 -8.51 -7.13 16.17
N THR A 133 -8.73 -8.38 15.75
CA THR A 133 -9.44 -8.70 14.50
C THR A 133 -10.87 -8.19 14.53
N LYS A 134 -11.62 -8.42 15.61
CA LYS A 134 -13.00 -7.94 15.75
C LYS A 134 -13.08 -6.40 15.76
N ILE A 135 -12.14 -5.71 16.41
CA ILE A 135 -12.05 -4.25 16.36
C ILE A 135 -11.85 -3.81 14.90
N ILE A 136 -10.91 -4.42 14.17
CA ILE A 136 -10.64 -4.10 12.76
C ILE A 136 -11.88 -4.31 11.89
N GLU A 137 -12.56 -5.45 12.04
CA GLU A 137 -13.76 -5.78 11.27
C GLU A 137 -14.92 -4.80 11.53
N SER A 138 -15.03 -4.28 12.77
CA SER A 138 -16.08 -3.35 13.17
C SER A 138 -15.76 -1.89 12.90
N LEU A 139 -14.47 -1.54 12.76
CA LEU A 139 -14.05 -0.16 12.49
C LEU A 139 -14.48 0.37 11.13
N ASP A 140 -14.83 -0.51 10.20
CA ASP A 140 -15.26 -0.15 8.85
C ASP A 140 -14.27 0.79 8.10
N VAL A 141 -12.99 0.68 8.39
CA VAL A 141 -11.89 1.43 7.79
C VAL A 141 -11.12 0.48 6.86
N PRO A 142 -10.89 0.82 5.58
CA PRO A 142 -10.26 -0.11 4.63
C PRO A 142 -8.79 -0.40 4.95
N TRP A 143 -8.12 0.48 5.71
CA TRP A 143 -6.69 0.40 5.98
C TRP A 143 -6.41 0.50 7.48
N VAL A 144 -5.85 -0.56 8.03
CA VAL A 144 -5.39 -0.66 9.40
C VAL A 144 -4.02 -1.31 9.40
N THR A 145 -3.12 -0.88 10.27
CA THR A 145 -1.86 -1.59 10.49
C THR A 145 -2.01 -2.48 11.71
N LEU A 146 -1.94 -3.79 11.51
CA LEU A 146 -1.93 -4.77 12.60
C LEU A 146 -0.51 -5.28 12.80
N LEU A 147 0.13 -4.85 13.88
CA LEU A 147 1.48 -5.23 14.29
C LEU A 147 1.42 -6.18 15.47
N SER A 148 1.94 -7.40 15.31
CA SER A 148 2.06 -8.36 16.40
C SER A 148 3.46 -8.32 17.02
N MET A 149 3.52 -8.30 18.34
CA MET A 149 4.75 -8.39 19.11
C MET A 149 5.51 -9.71 18.85
N ASP A 150 4.80 -10.74 18.45
CA ASP A 150 5.37 -12.06 18.14
C ASP A 150 6.42 -12.01 17.01
N SER A 151 6.39 -10.98 16.16
CA SER A 151 7.42 -10.74 15.14
C SER A 151 8.78 -10.34 15.71
N PHE A 152 8.83 -9.88 16.94
CA PHE A 152 10.01 -9.27 17.56
C PHE A 152 10.75 -10.19 18.55
N TYR A 153 10.51 -11.50 18.51
CA TYR A 153 11.37 -12.43 19.25
C TYR A 153 12.82 -12.32 18.78
N LYS A 154 13.77 -12.31 19.72
CA LYS A 154 15.20 -12.31 19.43
C LYS A 154 15.62 -13.58 18.72
N VAL A 155 16.67 -13.47 17.91
CA VAL A 155 17.33 -14.64 17.33
C VAL A 155 18.06 -15.37 18.44
N LEU A 156 17.73 -16.65 18.64
CA LEU A 156 18.34 -17.49 19.66
C LEU A 156 19.74 -17.95 19.21
N ASN A 157 20.67 -18.02 20.17
CA ASN A 157 21.95 -18.68 19.95
C ASN A 157 21.80 -20.23 20.06
N GLU A 158 22.84 -21.00 19.72
CA GLU A 158 22.77 -22.45 19.71
C GLU A 158 22.35 -23.05 21.07
N LYS A 159 22.90 -22.55 22.19
CA LYS A 159 22.51 -23.01 23.53
C LYS A 159 21.05 -22.72 23.86
N GLN A 160 20.56 -21.55 23.46
CA GLN A 160 19.16 -21.18 23.64
C GLN A 160 18.22 -22.02 22.75
N HIS A 161 18.66 -22.38 21.55
CA HIS A 161 17.92 -23.32 20.70
C HIS A 161 17.80 -24.70 21.34
N ASP A 162 18.87 -25.22 21.95
CA ASP A 162 18.84 -26.50 22.67
C ASP A 162 17.90 -26.43 23.88
N MET A 163 17.88 -25.30 24.60
CA MET A 163 16.93 -25.07 25.70
C MET A 163 15.50 -24.99 25.17
N ALA A 164 15.27 -24.30 24.07
CA ALA A 164 13.95 -24.19 23.44
C ALA A 164 13.42 -25.56 22.97
N ALA A 165 14.30 -26.41 22.38
CA ALA A 165 13.96 -27.76 21.96
C ALA A 165 13.56 -28.65 23.15
N ARG A 166 14.12 -28.41 24.35
CA ARG A 166 13.79 -29.14 25.59
C ARG A 166 12.65 -28.50 26.39
N ASN A 167 11.97 -27.47 25.85
CA ASN A 167 10.94 -26.66 26.53
C ASN A 167 11.45 -25.96 27.82
N GLU A 168 12.75 -25.63 27.87
CA GLU A 168 13.41 -24.98 29.02
C GLU A 168 13.69 -23.49 28.78
N TYR A 169 13.40 -22.94 27.61
CA TYR A 169 13.55 -21.52 27.30
C TYR A 169 12.24 -20.74 27.58
N ASN A 170 12.36 -19.65 28.34
CA ASN A 170 11.21 -18.82 28.69
C ASN A 170 10.92 -17.75 27.61
N PHE A 171 10.00 -18.04 26.72
CA PHE A 171 9.57 -17.13 25.66
C PHE A 171 8.64 -15.99 26.16
N ASP A 172 8.10 -16.09 27.36
CA ASP A 172 7.22 -15.08 27.96
C ASP A 172 8.01 -14.07 28.82
N HIS A 173 9.35 -14.21 28.91
CA HIS A 173 10.23 -13.27 29.61
C HIS A 173 10.54 -12.06 28.73
N PRO A 174 10.66 -10.83 29.29
CA PRO A 174 11.00 -9.61 28.52
C PRO A 174 12.28 -9.74 27.68
N ASP A 175 13.30 -10.46 28.19
CA ASP A 175 14.58 -10.65 27.48
C ASP A 175 14.45 -11.46 26.19
N ALA A 176 13.34 -12.17 25.99
CA ALA A 176 13.09 -12.90 24.76
C ALA A 176 12.74 -11.98 23.58
N PHE A 177 12.43 -10.71 23.83
CA PHE A 177 11.98 -9.75 22.84
C PHE A 177 13.02 -8.68 22.52
N ASP A 178 13.01 -8.23 21.28
CA ASP A 178 13.84 -7.14 20.75
C ASP A 178 13.05 -5.83 20.82
N PHE A 179 13.04 -5.21 21.99
CA PHE A 179 12.29 -3.97 22.22
C PHE A 179 12.84 -2.77 21.45
N GLU A 180 14.14 -2.74 21.12
CA GLU A 180 14.72 -1.63 20.35
C GLU A 180 14.22 -1.68 18.89
N LEU A 181 14.22 -2.86 18.27
CA LEU A 181 13.64 -3.04 16.95
C LEU A 181 12.14 -2.75 16.94
N LEU A 182 11.41 -3.21 17.96
CA LEU A 182 9.98 -2.95 18.11
C LEU A 182 9.70 -1.44 18.22
N LYS A 183 10.40 -0.74 19.12
CA LYS A 183 10.26 0.71 19.31
C LYS A 183 10.50 1.48 18.02
N THR A 184 11.62 1.18 17.34
CA THR A 184 11.98 1.82 16.07
C THR A 184 10.93 1.55 15.00
N THR A 185 10.43 0.31 14.91
CA THR A 185 9.39 -0.08 13.95
C THR A 185 8.08 0.67 14.21
N LEU A 186 7.61 0.70 15.45
CA LEU A 186 6.36 1.38 15.82
C LEU A 186 6.47 2.89 15.61
N GLN A 187 7.62 3.49 15.95
CA GLN A 187 7.88 4.91 15.72
C GLN A 187 7.85 5.25 14.23
N ARG A 188 8.53 4.46 13.38
CA ARG A 188 8.51 4.66 11.92
C ARG A 188 7.11 4.50 11.34
N LEU A 189 6.33 3.54 11.81
CA LEU A 189 4.92 3.39 11.41
C LEU A 189 4.08 4.61 11.83
N LYS A 190 4.31 5.14 13.05
CA LYS A 190 3.65 6.36 13.53
C LYS A 190 4.03 7.59 12.70
N GLU A 191 5.27 7.66 12.24
CA GLU A 191 5.76 8.66 11.29
C GLU A 191 5.25 8.41 9.86
N GLY A 192 4.51 7.34 9.63
CA GLY A 192 3.95 6.96 8.34
C GLY A 192 4.96 6.40 7.35
N ARG A 193 6.11 5.95 7.81
CA ARG A 193 7.15 5.36 6.97
C ARG A 193 6.90 3.88 6.74
N MET A 194 7.37 3.40 5.61
CA MET A 194 7.45 1.97 5.33
C MET A 194 8.44 1.29 6.28
N VAL A 195 8.09 0.09 6.74
CA VAL A 195 8.94 -0.76 7.58
C VAL A 195 8.92 -2.21 7.10
N GLU A 196 10.04 -2.89 7.27
CA GLU A 196 10.16 -4.32 7.04
C GLU A 196 10.10 -5.04 8.39
N VAL A 197 9.01 -5.76 8.63
CA VAL A 197 8.75 -6.47 9.89
C VAL A 197 9.21 -7.92 9.76
N PRO A 198 10.02 -8.45 10.69
CA PRO A 198 10.44 -9.85 10.67
C PRO A 198 9.25 -10.80 10.76
N ILE A 199 9.36 -11.96 10.12
CA ILE A 199 8.43 -13.08 10.26
C ILE A 199 9.07 -14.10 11.18
N TYR A 200 8.39 -14.43 12.30
CA TYR A 200 8.88 -15.39 13.26
C TYR A 200 8.19 -16.75 13.09
N ASN A 201 8.99 -17.79 12.98
CA ASN A 201 8.50 -19.17 12.85
C ASN A 201 8.53 -19.87 14.21
N PHE A 202 7.34 -20.17 14.75
CA PHE A 202 7.18 -20.80 16.07
C PHE A 202 7.56 -22.28 16.13
N VAL A 203 7.70 -22.94 14.99
CA VAL A 203 8.12 -24.35 14.93
C VAL A 203 9.64 -24.45 14.98
N THR A 204 10.32 -23.59 14.23
CA THR A 204 11.80 -23.60 14.14
C THR A 204 12.46 -22.64 15.14
N HIS A 205 11.69 -21.83 15.87
CA HIS A 205 12.17 -20.79 16.77
C HIS A 205 13.19 -19.82 16.13
N ARG A 206 12.95 -19.45 14.85
CA ARG A 206 13.83 -18.55 14.07
C ARG A 206 13.02 -17.49 13.35
N ARG A 207 13.66 -16.36 13.05
CA ARG A 207 13.15 -15.40 12.06
C ARG A 207 13.35 -15.98 10.67
N GLU A 208 12.34 -15.86 9.81
CA GLU A 208 12.47 -16.23 8.40
C GLU A 208 13.39 -15.25 7.66
N SER A 209 13.92 -15.65 6.51
CA SER A 209 14.71 -14.76 5.65
C SER A 209 13.85 -13.68 4.97
N ARG A 210 12.55 -13.94 4.85
CA ARG A 210 11.57 -12.99 4.31
C ARG A 210 11.09 -12.06 5.40
N THR A 211 10.80 -10.82 5.01
CA THR A 211 10.17 -9.81 5.85
C THR A 211 8.77 -9.49 5.31
N LYS A 212 7.94 -8.88 6.14
CA LYS A 212 6.64 -8.37 5.75
C LYS A 212 6.73 -6.84 5.67
N THR A 213 6.52 -6.29 4.46
CA THR A 213 6.45 -4.85 4.27
C THR A 213 5.15 -4.32 4.88
N MET A 214 5.26 -3.32 5.73
CA MET A 214 4.11 -2.67 6.36
C MET A 214 4.24 -1.15 6.24
N TYR A 215 3.09 -0.50 6.17
CA TYR A 215 2.97 0.95 6.13
C TYR A 215 2.20 1.46 7.34
N GLY A 216 2.35 2.73 7.67
CA GLY A 216 1.46 3.41 8.58
C GLY A 216 0.01 3.37 8.07
N ALA A 217 -0.94 3.62 8.96
CA ALA A 217 -2.37 3.72 8.64
C ALA A 217 -3.02 4.74 9.56
N ASN A 218 -4.30 5.04 9.32
CA ASN A 218 -5.05 5.92 10.23
C ASN A 218 -5.18 5.31 11.63
N VAL A 219 -5.23 3.97 11.68
CA VAL A 219 -5.25 3.20 12.93
C VAL A 219 -4.11 2.18 12.90
N ILE A 220 -3.30 2.18 13.93
CA ILE A 220 -2.27 1.17 14.17
C ILE A 220 -2.69 0.37 15.39
N ILE A 221 -2.88 -0.93 15.23
CA ILE A 221 -3.13 -1.85 16.34
C ILE A 221 -1.85 -2.62 16.61
N PHE A 222 -1.31 -2.47 17.80
CA PHE A 222 -0.16 -3.21 18.27
C PHE A 222 -0.57 -4.18 19.37
N GLU A 223 -0.42 -5.49 19.17
CA GLU A 223 -0.84 -6.49 20.14
C GLU A 223 0.30 -7.41 20.58
N GLY A 224 0.28 -7.80 21.84
CA GLY A 224 1.25 -8.74 22.39
C GLY A 224 1.10 -8.99 23.89
N ILE A 225 1.92 -9.92 24.40
CA ILE A 225 1.88 -10.26 25.82
C ILE A 225 2.56 -9.19 26.71
N LEU A 226 3.57 -8.49 26.17
CA LEU A 226 4.36 -7.49 26.88
C LEU A 226 4.21 -6.09 26.27
N THR A 227 3.08 -5.80 25.62
CA THR A 227 2.80 -4.52 24.94
C THR A 227 2.97 -3.32 25.89
N PHE A 228 2.64 -3.48 27.16
CA PHE A 228 2.72 -2.41 28.17
C PHE A 228 4.01 -2.42 29.00
N TYR A 229 4.88 -3.41 28.80
CA TYR A 229 6.10 -3.56 29.61
C TYR A 229 7.12 -2.44 29.34
N ASN A 230 7.34 -2.06 28.10
CA ASN A 230 8.28 -1.00 27.74
C ASN A 230 7.61 0.37 27.80
N VAL A 231 8.14 1.26 28.63
CA VAL A 231 7.58 2.60 28.89
C VAL A 231 7.54 3.47 27.63
N ASP A 232 8.53 3.36 26.74
CA ASP A 232 8.57 4.16 25.52
C ASP A 232 7.50 3.69 24.53
N VAL A 233 7.29 2.38 24.41
CA VAL A 233 6.22 1.79 23.60
C VAL A 233 4.85 2.16 24.18
N LEU A 234 4.70 2.09 25.50
CA LEU A 234 3.46 2.46 26.19
C LEU A 234 3.05 3.92 25.92
N LYS A 235 4.02 4.84 25.91
CA LYS A 235 3.79 6.27 25.60
C LYS A 235 3.36 6.53 24.17
N MET A 236 3.68 5.63 23.24
CA MET A 236 3.26 5.75 21.84
C MET A 236 1.80 5.35 21.63
N CYS A 237 1.18 4.63 22.56
CA CYS A 237 -0.21 4.20 22.47
C CYS A 237 -1.17 5.30 22.91
N ASP A 238 -2.10 5.67 22.03
CA ASP A 238 -3.19 6.62 22.33
C ASP A 238 -4.31 5.95 23.14
N MET A 239 -4.50 4.64 22.96
CA MET A 239 -5.45 3.83 23.71
C MET A 239 -4.81 2.51 24.11
N LYS A 240 -5.03 2.12 25.35
CA LYS A 240 -4.45 0.92 25.98
C LYS A 240 -5.55 -0.03 26.41
N VAL A 241 -5.60 -1.18 25.75
CA VAL A 241 -6.62 -2.21 25.97
C VAL A 241 -5.97 -3.42 26.64
N PHE A 242 -6.49 -3.86 27.78
CA PHE A 242 -6.06 -5.10 28.42
C PHE A 242 -7.11 -6.18 28.24
N VAL A 243 -6.70 -7.31 27.68
CA VAL A 243 -7.58 -8.47 27.46
C VAL A 243 -7.41 -9.43 28.64
N ASP A 244 -8.40 -9.41 29.54
CA ASP A 244 -8.43 -10.26 30.71
C ASP A 244 -9.27 -11.52 30.47
N THR A 245 -8.70 -12.66 30.81
CA THR A 245 -9.32 -13.97 30.66
C THR A 245 -8.78 -14.88 31.75
N ASP A 246 -9.67 -15.67 32.34
CA ASP A 246 -9.32 -16.57 33.44
C ASP A 246 -8.20 -17.55 33.07
N ALA A 247 -7.40 -17.93 34.07
CA ALA A 247 -6.18 -18.72 33.86
C ALA A 247 -6.46 -20.12 33.28
N ASP A 248 -7.54 -20.75 33.70
CA ASP A 248 -8.00 -22.06 33.21
C ASP A 248 -8.45 -21.99 31.74
N VAL A 249 -9.20 -20.95 31.37
CA VAL A 249 -9.62 -20.70 29.98
C VAL A 249 -8.40 -20.44 29.09
N ARG A 250 -7.44 -19.63 29.58
CA ARG A 250 -6.17 -19.40 28.85
C ARG A 250 -5.39 -20.68 28.65
N LEU A 251 -5.31 -21.55 29.68
CA LEU A 251 -4.64 -22.83 29.58
C LEU A 251 -5.32 -23.75 28.56
N ALA A 252 -6.64 -23.89 28.63
CA ALA A 252 -7.41 -24.70 27.69
C ALA A 252 -7.22 -24.24 26.22
N ARG A 253 -7.31 -22.91 25.97
CA ARG A 253 -7.07 -22.31 24.64
C ARG A 253 -5.62 -22.53 24.18
N ARG A 254 -4.64 -22.42 25.08
CA ARG A 254 -3.22 -22.66 24.78
C ARG A 254 -2.96 -24.10 24.40
N LEU A 255 -3.46 -25.06 25.17
CA LEU A 255 -3.34 -26.49 24.87
C LEU A 255 -3.89 -26.79 23.48
N ARG A 256 -5.12 -26.35 23.20
CA ARG A 256 -5.73 -26.55 21.89
C ARG A 256 -4.88 -25.99 20.75
N ARG A 257 -4.38 -24.75 20.88
CA ARG A 257 -3.56 -24.09 19.87
C ARG A 257 -2.20 -24.78 19.69
N ASP A 258 -1.49 -25.01 20.79
CA ASP A 258 -0.09 -25.48 20.74
C ASP A 258 -0.01 -26.93 20.28
N ILE A 259 -0.99 -27.79 20.64
CA ILE A 259 -1.06 -29.15 20.14
C ILE A 259 -1.48 -29.20 18.66
N SER A 260 -2.59 -28.49 18.29
CA SER A 260 -3.14 -28.63 16.94
C SER A 260 -2.38 -27.84 15.86
N GLN A 261 -1.77 -26.70 16.21
CA GLN A 261 -1.15 -25.80 15.23
C GLN A 261 0.39 -25.78 15.29
N ARG A 262 0.98 -26.06 16.45
CA ARG A 262 2.42 -26.00 16.67
C ARG A 262 3.08 -27.36 16.86
N GLY A 263 2.28 -28.45 16.86
CA GLY A 263 2.76 -29.82 16.96
C GLY A 263 3.43 -30.16 18.29
N ARG A 264 3.09 -29.46 19.39
CA ARG A 264 3.68 -29.69 20.72
C ARG A 264 2.95 -30.82 21.45
N ASP A 265 3.70 -31.53 22.30
CA ASP A 265 3.14 -32.56 23.18
C ASP A 265 2.43 -31.93 24.40
N LEU A 266 1.47 -32.65 24.96
CA LEU A 266 0.65 -32.21 26.08
C LEU A 266 1.47 -31.94 27.33
N GLU A 267 2.38 -32.88 27.68
CA GLU A 267 3.20 -32.80 28.88
C GLU A 267 4.16 -31.60 28.84
N GLY A 268 4.82 -31.40 27.69
CA GLY A 268 5.70 -30.24 27.47
C GLY A 268 4.97 -28.92 27.57
N VAL A 269 3.74 -28.80 27.03
CA VAL A 269 2.95 -27.57 27.14
C VAL A 269 2.53 -27.30 28.61
N LEU A 270 2.13 -28.33 29.38
CA LEU A 270 1.76 -28.19 30.79
C LEU A 270 2.97 -27.80 31.65
N LYS A 271 4.11 -28.47 31.45
CA LYS A 271 5.36 -28.14 32.13
C LYS A 271 5.77 -26.69 31.87
N GLN A 272 5.80 -26.28 30.60
CA GLN A 272 6.13 -24.91 30.21
C GLN A 272 5.15 -23.89 30.80
N TYR A 273 3.85 -24.20 30.82
CA TYR A 273 2.85 -23.31 31.38
C TYR A 273 3.07 -23.06 32.86
N SER A 274 3.23 -24.12 33.66
CA SER A 274 3.38 -24.01 35.12
C SER A 274 4.71 -23.39 35.56
N THR A 275 5.80 -23.71 34.83
CA THR A 275 7.14 -23.24 35.23
C THR A 275 7.51 -21.86 34.70
N MET A 276 6.94 -21.44 33.57
CA MET A 276 7.37 -20.21 32.89
C MET A 276 6.20 -19.25 32.57
N VAL A 277 5.16 -19.74 31.87
CA VAL A 277 4.11 -18.87 31.32
C VAL A 277 3.23 -18.26 32.40
N GLN A 278 2.82 -19.07 33.38
CA GLN A 278 2.01 -18.62 34.49
C GLN A 278 2.78 -17.66 35.41
N PRO A 279 4.03 -17.96 35.84
CA PRO A 279 4.84 -16.99 36.58
C PRO A 279 5.12 -15.71 35.80
N ALA A 280 5.46 -15.79 34.51
CA ALA A 280 5.70 -14.62 33.68
C ALA A 280 4.46 -13.71 33.59
N PHE A 281 3.26 -14.29 33.53
CA PHE A 281 2.02 -13.52 33.57
C PHE A 281 1.92 -12.68 34.85
N TYR A 282 2.16 -13.25 36.00
CA TYR A 282 2.06 -12.53 37.30
C TYR A 282 3.17 -11.50 37.48
N TYR A 283 4.39 -11.75 36.98
CA TYR A 283 5.52 -10.84 37.15
C TYR A 283 5.59 -9.73 36.09
N TYR A 284 5.26 -10.03 34.82
CA TYR A 284 5.55 -9.14 33.71
C TYR A 284 4.31 -8.67 32.92
N ILE A 285 3.12 -9.23 33.16
CA ILE A 285 1.93 -8.89 32.39
C ILE A 285 0.84 -8.31 33.29
N ALA A 286 0.40 -9.04 34.33
CA ALA A 286 -0.70 -8.62 35.21
C ALA A 286 -0.44 -7.29 35.91
N PRO A 287 0.78 -6.96 36.42
CA PRO A 287 1.02 -5.67 37.07
C PRO A 287 0.80 -4.47 36.17
N PHE A 288 0.96 -4.63 34.86
CA PHE A 288 0.80 -3.56 33.89
C PHE A 288 -0.65 -3.33 33.46
N MET A 289 -1.60 -4.13 33.93
CA MET A 289 -3.05 -3.90 33.75
C MET A 289 -3.47 -2.51 34.27
N VAL A 290 -2.79 -1.97 35.27
CA VAL A 290 -3.03 -0.64 35.84
C VAL A 290 -2.92 0.49 34.81
N HIS A 291 -2.19 0.28 33.73
CA HIS A 291 -2.03 1.25 32.65
C HIS A 291 -3.12 1.17 31.57
N ALA A 292 -4.03 0.19 31.66
CA ALA A 292 -5.09 0.02 30.68
C ALA A 292 -6.16 1.11 30.83
N ASP A 293 -6.54 1.72 29.71
CA ASP A 293 -7.69 2.64 29.64
C ASP A 293 -9.00 1.86 29.64
N ILE A 294 -8.99 0.62 29.10
CA ILE A 294 -10.14 -0.30 29.11
C ILE A 294 -9.67 -1.74 29.31
N ILE A 295 -10.43 -2.49 30.12
CA ILE A 295 -10.25 -3.92 30.33
C ILE A 295 -11.36 -4.66 29.60
N VAL A 296 -11.00 -5.64 28.75
CA VAL A 296 -11.92 -6.49 28.02
C VAL A 296 -11.95 -7.89 28.66
N PRO A 297 -12.91 -8.18 29.55
CA PRO A 297 -13.04 -9.50 30.14
C PRO A 297 -13.55 -10.50 29.10
N ARG A 298 -13.19 -11.77 29.23
CA ARG A 298 -13.56 -12.89 28.35
C ARG A 298 -13.00 -12.81 26.93
N GLY A 299 -12.18 -11.80 26.63
CA GLY A 299 -11.55 -11.64 25.31
C GLY A 299 -12.53 -11.29 24.19
N GLY A 300 -12.38 -11.92 23.03
CA GLY A 300 -13.18 -11.61 21.85
C GLY A 300 -14.69 -11.89 21.95
N ASP A 301 -15.15 -12.55 22.99
CA ASP A 301 -16.58 -12.84 23.20
C ASP A 301 -17.34 -11.65 23.81
N ASN A 302 -16.64 -10.59 24.19
CA ASN A 302 -17.21 -9.37 24.73
C ASN A 302 -17.48 -8.32 23.64
N GLU A 303 -18.59 -8.48 22.94
CA GLU A 303 -18.98 -7.58 21.84
C GLU A 303 -19.24 -6.15 22.30
N VAL A 304 -19.80 -5.96 23.48
CA VAL A 304 -20.11 -4.64 24.04
C VAL A 304 -18.81 -3.82 24.26
N ALA A 305 -17.79 -4.43 24.85
CA ALA A 305 -16.52 -3.75 25.06
C ALA A 305 -15.83 -3.42 23.71
N ILE A 306 -15.92 -4.32 22.73
CA ILE A 306 -15.38 -4.09 21.39
C ILE A 306 -16.10 -2.93 20.70
N GLU A 307 -17.41 -2.86 20.79
CA GLU A 307 -18.21 -1.80 20.20
C GLU A 307 -17.89 -0.42 20.82
N LEU A 308 -17.72 -0.35 22.15
CA LEU A 308 -17.28 0.87 22.84
C LEU A 308 -15.91 1.35 22.36
N ILE A 309 -14.96 0.43 22.17
CA ILE A 309 -13.65 0.74 21.60
C ILE A 309 -13.80 1.32 20.19
N VAL A 310 -14.58 0.67 19.35
CA VAL A 310 -14.83 1.09 17.95
C VAL A 310 -15.45 2.49 17.90
N GLN A 311 -16.48 2.77 18.70
CA GLN A 311 -17.12 4.09 18.78
C GLN A 311 -16.13 5.17 19.21
N HIS A 312 -15.28 4.87 20.22
CA HIS A 312 -14.25 5.81 20.65
C HIS A 312 -13.26 6.10 19.52
N VAL A 313 -12.77 5.06 18.83
CA VAL A 313 -11.83 5.22 17.72
C VAL A 313 -12.46 6.05 16.59
N HIS A 314 -13.72 5.80 16.21
CA HIS A 314 -14.42 6.62 15.22
C HIS A 314 -14.47 8.09 15.60
N THR A 315 -14.79 8.39 16.87
CA THR A 315 -14.81 9.76 17.38
C THR A 315 -13.43 10.42 17.27
N GLN A 316 -12.37 9.70 17.64
CA GLN A 316 -11.00 10.19 17.54
C GLN A 316 -10.56 10.43 16.09
N LEU A 317 -10.94 9.53 15.16
CA LEU A 317 -10.67 9.70 13.74
C LEU A 317 -11.40 10.91 13.17
N GLN A 318 -12.64 11.15 13.54
CA GLN A 318 -13.38 12.34 13.14
C GLN A 318 -12.74 13.64 13.66
N LEU A 319 -12.31 13.66 14.91
CA LEU A 319 -11.62 14.81 15.51
C LEU A 319 -10.29 15.12 14.83
N ARG A 320 -9.57 14.09 14.34
CA ARG A 320 -8.29 14.24 13.63
C ARG A 320 -8.46 14.68 12.16
N GLY A 321 -9.66 14.71 11.63
CA GLY A 321 -10.03 15.38 10.37
C GLY A 321 -9.58 14.69 9.08
N PHE A 322 -10.21 13.57 8.73
CA PHE A 322 -9.86 12.75 7.54
C PHE A 322 -10.59 13.13 6.24
N LYS A 323 -10.76 14.39 5.90
CA LYS A 323 -11.34 14.80 4.60
C LYS A 323 -10.32 15.58 3.77
N LEU A 324 -9.33 14.85 3.24
CA LEU A 324 -8.22 15.48 2.50
C LEU A 324 -8.69 16.14 1.21
N ARG A 325 -9.51 15.46 0.41
CA ARG A 325 -9.86 15.88 -0.95
C ARG A 325 -10.70 17.15 -0.98
N GLU A 326 -11.73 17.25 -0.13
CA GLU A 326 -12.55 18.44 -0.02
C GLU A 326 -11.75 19.65 0.48
N LYS A 327 -10.85 19.43 1.45
CA LYS A 327 -10.02 20.50 2.01
C LYS A 327 -8.99 21.00 1.01
N LEU A 328 -8.35 20.12 0.24
CA LEU A 328 -7.39 20.49 -0.79
C LEU A 328 -8.04 21.27 -1.94
N ALA A 329 -9.31 20.97 -2.27
CA ALA A 329 -10.02 21.63 -3.34
C ALA A 329 -10.27 23.12 -3.11
N HIS A 330 -10.35 23.56 -1.84
CA HIS A 330 -10.80 24.92 -1.48
C HIS A 330 -9.72 25.79 -0.82
N SER A 331 -8.51 25.26 -0.56
CA SER A 331 -7.54 25.93 0.33
C SER A 331 -6.73 27.07 -0.28
N TYR A 332 -6.70 27.25 -1.61
CA TYR A 332 -5.66 28.09 -2.25
C TYR A 332 -6.16 29.08 -3.31
N ILE A 333 -7.44 29.41 -3.34
CA ILE A 333 -7.98 30.35 -4.33
C ILE A 333 -7.33 31.73 -4.16
N GLY A 334 -6.65 32.21 -5.21
CA GLY A 334 -6.07 33.55 -5.27
C GLY A 334 -4.64 33.72 -4.72
N GLN A 335 -3.92 32.63 -4.40
CA GLN A 335 -2.51 32.71 -4.04
C GLN A 335 -1.60 32.72 -5.30
N PRO A 336 -0.39 33.34 -5.23
CA PRO A 336 0.54 33.33 -6.35
C PRO A 336 1.04 31.90 -6.62
N LEU A 337 1.26 31.59 -7.90
CA LEU A 337 1.75 30.28 -8.31
C LEU A 337 3.11 29.95 -7.69
N PRO A 338 3.34 28.70 -7.25
CA PRO A 338 4.57 28.29 -6.60
C PRO A 338 5.76 28.30 -7.56
N SER A 339 6.93 28.64 -7.06
CA SER A 339 8.17 28.66 -7.84
C SER A 339 8.64 27.28 -8.32
N SER A 340 8.08 26.20 -7.76
CA SER A 340 8.35 24.82 -8.18
C SER A 340 7.55 24.40 -9.42
N LEU A 341 6.64 25.25 -9.91
CA LEU A 341 5.84 25.01 -11.11
C LEU A 341 6.59 25.45 -12.37
N TYR A 342 6.69 24.56 -13.33
CA TYR A 342 7.27 24.77 -14.66
C TYR A 342 6.19 24.52 -15.72
N LEU A 343 5.72 25.58 -16.35
CA LEU A 343 4.77 25.52 -17.46
C LEU A 343 5.50 25.47 -18.79
N LEU A 344 5.00 24.67 -19.74
CA LEU A 344 5.47 24.74 -21.11
C LEU A 344 5.25 26.15 -21.67
N PRO A 345 6.16 26.65 -22.53
CA PRO A 345 5.96 27.92 -23.20
C PRO A 345 4.64 27.95 -23.97
N ASP A 346 3.88 29.03 -23.82
CA ASP A 346 2.58 29.22 -24.46
C ASP A 346 2.73 29.56 -25.95
N THR A 347 3.00 28.54 -26.76
CA THR A 347 3.16 28.66 -28.19
C THR A 347 1.85 28.37 -28.94
N PRO A 348 1.65 28.92 -30.16
CA PRO A 348 0.50 28.57 -31.00
C PRO A 348 0.36 27.06 -31.27
N GLN A 349 1.49 26.34 -31.36
CA GLN A 349 1.50 24.90 -31.51
C GLN A 349 0.90 24.18 -30.29
N ILE A 350 1.30 24.56 -29.08
CA ILE A 350 0.79 23.96 -27.84
C ILE A 350 -0.71 24.29 -27.68
N LYS A 351 -1.12 25.54 -27.94
CA LYS A 351 -2.53 25.91 -27.98
C LYS A 351 -3.34 25.08 -28.97
N GLY A 352 -2.80 24.85 -30.18
CA GLY A 352 -3.43 23.99 -31.18
C GLY A 352 -3.62 22.56 -30.70
N LEU A 353 -2.60 21.96 -30.05
CA LEU A 353 -2.70 20.62 -29.47
C LEU A 353 -3.76 20.57 -28.36
N HIS A 354 -3.81 21.59 -27.48
CA HIS A 354 -4.83 21.70 -26.45
C HIS A 354 -6.23 21.87 -27.04
N THR A 355 -6.41 22.59 -28.16
CA THR A 355 -7.69 22.73 -28.83
C THR A 355 -8.27 21.36 -29.21
N PHE A 356 -7.46 20.46 -29.79
CA PHE A 356 -7.91 19.12 -30.13
C PHE A 356 -8.25 18.28 -28.90
N ILE A 357 -7.38 18.20 -27.89
CA ILE A 357 -7.63 17.34 -26.73
C ILE A 357 -8.75 17.84 -25.82
N ARG A 358 -9.05 19.16 -25.83
CA ARG A 358 -10.14 19.76 -25.05
C ARG A 358 -11.51 19.64 -25.74
N ASN A 359 -11.54 19.54 -27.07
CA ASN A 359 -12.78 19.47 -27.81
C ASN A 359 -13.48 18.12 -27.55
N LYS A 360 -14.75 18.17 -27.12
CA LYS A 360 -15.58 16.98 -26.85
C LYS A 360 -15.88 16.17 -28.12
N GLU A 361 -15.89 16.81 -29.29
CA GLU A 361 -16.20 16.20 -30.57
C GLU A 361 -15.00 15.51 -31.22
N THR A 362 -13.80 15.65 -30.67
CA THR A 362 -12.59 14.99 -31.18
C THR A 362 -12.74 13.48 -31.05
N TYR A 363 -12.62 12.78 -32.16
CA TYR A 363 -12.65 11.32 -32.17
C TYR A 363 -11.49 10.73 -31.39
N ARG A 364 -11.69 9.52 -30.85
CA ARG A 364 -10.73 8.84 -29.98
C ARG A 364 -9.33 8.73 -30.59
N ASP A 365 -9.23 8.37 -31.86
CA ASP A 365 -7.94 8.20 -32.55
C ASP A 365 -7.17 9.51 -32.67
N GLU A 366 -7.86 10.60 -32.98
CA GLU A 366 -7.29 11.94 -33.00
C GLU A 366 -6.90 12.40 -31.59
N PHE A 367 -7.76 12.15 -30.58
CA PHE A 367 -7.46 12.44 -29.19
C PHE A 367 -6.17 11.75 -28.73
N ILE A 368 -6.01 10.44 -29.03
CA ILE A 368 -4.81 9.67 -28.75
C ILE A 368 -3.60 10.27 -29.47
N PHE A 369 -3.73 10.57 -30.75
CA PHE A 369 -2.64 11.12 -31.57
C PHE A 369 -2.13 12.46 -31.02
N TYR A 370 -3.03 13.42 -30.77
CA TYR A 370 -2.65 14.75 -30.28
C TYR A 370 -2.17 14.70 -28.82
N SER A 371 -2.76 13.84 -27.99
CA SER A 371 -2.28 13.59 -26.62
C SER A 371 -0.85 13.07 -26.60
N LYS A 372 -0.51 12.07 -27.43
CA LYS A 372 0.85 11.54 -27.53
C LYS A 372 1.88 12.59 -27.96
N ARG A 373 1.50 13.49 -28.86
CA ARG A 373 2.39 14.60 -29.26
C ARG A 373 2.64 15.56 -28.11
N LEU A 374 1.59 15.93 -27.39
CA LEU A 374 1.71 16.83 -26.26
C LEU A 374 2.49 16.19 -25.09
N ILE A 375 2.23 14.91 -24.81
CA ILE A 375 2.99 14.13 -23.79
C ILE A 375 4.49 14.19 -24.08
N ARG A 376 4.90 13.95 -25.34
CA ARG A 376 6.31 14.02 -25.71
C ARG A 376 6.94 15.39 -25.44
N LEU A 377 6.23 16.48 -25.77
CA LEU A 377 6.72 17.83 -25.50
C LEU A 377 6.89 18.10 -24.00
N VAL A 378 5.96 17.66 -23.18
CA VAL A 378 6.02 17.83 -21.72
C VAL A 378 7.18 17.03 -21.13
N ILE A 379 7.41 15.81 -21.62
CA ILE A 379 8.53 14.97 -21.15
C ILE A 379 9.88 15.57 -21.56
N GLU A 380 10.04 16.01 -22.80
CA GLU A 380 11.26 16.69 -23.25
C GLU A 380 11.56 17.93 -22.42
N TYR A 381 10.52 18.70 -22.09
CA TYR A 381 10.67 19.87 -21.21
C TYR A 381 11.05 19.46 -19.80
N ALA A 382 10.46 18.41 -19.24
CA ALA A 382 10.82 17.88 -17.93
C ALA A 382 12.29 17.42 -17.87
N LEU A 383 12.78 16.77 -18.94
CA LEU A 383 14.18 16.36 -19.04
C LEU A 383 15.14 17.54 -19.06
N SER A 384 14.75 18.68 -19.65
CA SER A 384 15.56 19.89 -19.66
C SER A 384 15.81 20.48 -18.25
N LEU A 385 14.98 20.09 -17.27
CA LEU A 385 15.11 20.52 -15.86
C LEU A 385 16.02 19.62 -15.02
N LEU A 386 16.52 18.52 -15.60
CA LEU A 386 17.52 17.67 -14.96
C LEU A 386 18.88 18.40 -14.86
N PRO A 387 19.76 17.97 -13.95
CA PRO A 387 21.10 18.53 -13.89
C PRO A 387 21.94 18.12 -15.11
N PHE A 388 22.68 19.08 -15.67
CA PHE A 388 23.62 18.88 -16.77
C PHE A 388 25.04 19.31 -16.37
N GLU A 389 26.04 18.59 -16.87
CA GLU A 389 27.45 18.89 -16.75
C GLU A 389 28.06 19.37 -18.07
N ASP A 390 29.06 20.21 -18.00
CA ASP A 390 29.80 20.65 -19.17
C ASP A 390 30.78 19.57 -19.62
N VAL A 391 30.72 19.19 -20.91
CA VAL A 391 31.59 18.19 -21.51
C VAL A 391 32.27 18.75 -22.76
N ARG A 392 33.47 18.25 -23.04
CA ARG A 392 34.19 18.56 -24.25
C ARG A 392 34.33 17.32 -25.08
N VAL A 393 33.89 17.39 -26.32
CA VAL A 393 33.95 16.28 -27.26
C VAL A 393 34.66 16.72 -28.53
N GLU A 394 35.42 15.82 -29.15
CA GLU A 394 36.03 16.07 -30.44
C GLU A 394 35.03 15.73 -31.55
N THR A 395 34.85 16.69 -32.46
CA THR A 395 33.96 16.47 -33.63
C THR A 395 34.67 15.62 -34.69
N PRO A 396 33.96 15.04 -35.64
CA PRO A 396 34.58 14.29 -36.77
C PRO A 396 35.57 15.10 -37.58
N GLN A 397 35.50 16.42 -37.49
CA GLN A 397 36.44 17.35 -38.17
C GLN A 397 37.69 17.67 -37.34
N GLY A 398 37.86 17.01 -36.17
CA GLY A 398 39.01 17.21 -35.29
C GLY A 398 38.96 18.51 -34.45
N VAL A 399 37.80 19.14 -34.32
CA VAL A 399 37.62 20.38 -33.55
C VAL A 399 36.89 20.09 -32.23
N LEU A 400 37.34 20.70 -31.13
CA LEU A 400 36.72 20.59 -29.82
C LEU A 400 35.39 21.35 -29.80
N TYR A 401 34.32 20.64 -29.43
CA TYR A 401 33.00 21.20 -29.18
C TYR A 401 32.72 21.19 -27.67
N HIS A 402 32.28 22.32 -27.12
CA HIS A 402 31.84 22.47 -25.75
C HIS A 402 30.32 22.19 -25.70
N GLY A 403 29.96 21.04 -25.17
CA GLY A 403 28.57 20.59 -25.07
C GLY A 403 28.12 20.37 -23.63
N LYS A 404 26.92 19.88 -23.49
CA LYS A 404 26.33 19.49 -22.20
C LYS A 404 25.89 18.03 -22.25
N ARG A 405 26.05 17.32 -21.13
CA ARG A 405 25.55 15.96 -20.93
C ARG A 405 24.74 15.90 -19.66
N ALA A 406 23.71 15.07 -19.61
CA ALA A 406 22.98 14.84 -18.36
C ALA A 406 23.95 14.33 -17.27
N ALA A 407 23.92 14.95 -16.10
CA ALA A 407 24.78 14.60 -14.97
C ALA A 407 24.39 13.28 -14.29
N THR A 408 23.34 12.62 -14.75
CA THR A 408 22.88 11.33 -14.24
C THR A 408 22.36 10.46 -15.37
N ASP A 409 22.75 9.18 -15.34
CA ASP A 409 22.24 8.15 -16.24
C ASP A 409 21.08 7.37 -15.60
N LYS A 410 20.84 7.55 -14.29
CA LYS A 410 19.81 6.85 -13.54
C LYS A 410 18.50 7.64 -13.51
N ILE A 411 17.65 7.37 -14.50
CA ILE A 411 16.31 7.95 -14.58
C ILE A 411 15.28 6.82 -14.50
N CYS A 412 14.22 6.99 -13.71
CA CYS A 412 13.12 6.07 -13.58
C CYS A 412 11.80 6.79 -13.86
N GLY A 413 11.01 6.31 -14.79
CA GLY A 413 9.62 6.73 -14.96
C GLY A 413 8.72 5.97 -14.00
N VAL A 414 7.83 6.65 -13.30
CA VAL A 414 6.83 6.02 -12.43
C VAL A 414 5.46 6.51 -12.86
N SER A 415 4.59 5.59 -13.30
CA SER A 415 3.25 5.94 -13.74
C SER A 415 2.21 5.75 -12.63
N ILE A 416 1.34 6.74 -12.46
CA ILE A 416 0.13 6.61 -11.65
C ILE A 416 -0.95 6.01 -12.57
N LEU A 417 -1.26 4.74 -12.33
CA LEU A 417 -2.23 4.01 -13.12
C LEU A 417 -3.66 4.55 -12.87
N ARG A 418 -4.52 4.62 -13.86
CA ARG A 418 -4.46 4.15 -15.25
C ARG A 418 -3.90 5.23 -16.21
N ALA A 419 -4.18 6.52 -15.97
CA ALA A 419 -3.90 7.60 -16.91
C ALA A 419 -2.40 7.82 -17.15
N GLY A 420 -1.56 7.75 -16.14
CA GLY A 420 -0.11 7.93 -16.25
C GLY A 420 0.59 6.87 -17.13
N GLU A 421 0.02 5.68 -17.27
CA GLU A 421 0.57 4.64 -18.14
C GLU A 421 0.65 5.06 -19.61
N THR A 422 -0.27 5.92 -20.06
CA THR A 422 -0.28 6.43 -21.45
C THR A 422 0.97 7.25 -21.77
N MET A 423 1.69 7.72 -20.76
CA MET A 423 2.90 8.52 -20.89
C MET A 423 4.18 7.66 -20.96
N GLU A 424 4.13 6.37 -20.57
CA GLU A 424 5.30 5.49 -20.51
C GLU A 424 6.01 5.35 -21.87
N GLN A 425 5.25 5.20 -22.94
CA GLN A 425 5.84 5.06 -24.28
C GLN A 425 6.63 6.31 -24.68
N ALA A 426 6.11 7.50 -24.41
CA ALA A 426 6.80 8.73 -24.73
C ALA A 426 8.12 8.89 -23.94
N VAL A 427 8.15 8.46 -22.68
CA VAL A 427 9.40 8.44 -21.89
C VAL A 427 10.40 7.44 -22.49
N ARG A 428 9.96 6.25 -22.91
CA ARG A 428 10.83 5.25 -23.57
C ARG A 428 11.37 5.72 -24.91
N ASP A 429 10.58 6.52 -25.66
CA ASP A 429 10.99 7.07 -26.94
C ASP A 429 12.09 8.12 -26.82
N VAL A 430 12.17 8.77 -25.64
CA VAL A 430 13.10 9.88 -25.37
C VAL A 430 14.30 9.46 -24.53
N CYS A 431 14.08 8.57 -23.56
CA CYS A 431 15.11 8.09 -22.65
C CYS A 431 15.49 6.64 -22.99
N LYS A 432 16.76 6.45 -23.40
CA LYS A 432 17.31 5.12 -23.60
C LYS A 432 17.48 4.43 -22.23
N ASP A 433 17.16 3.13 -22.18
CA ASP A 433 17.37 2.24 -21.01
C ASP A 433 16.70 2.73 -19.72
N ILE A 434 15.54 3.40 -19.82
CA ILE A 434 14.77 3.86 -18.68
C ILE A 434 14.04 2.71 -17.99
N ARG A 435 14.12 2.65 -16.66
CA ARG A 435 13.28 1.76 -15.85
C ARG A 435 11.91 2.38 -15.62
N ILE A 436 10.89 1.51 -15.54
CA ILE A 436 9.52 1.94 -15.28
C ILE A 436 9.02 1.32 -13.99
N GLY A 437 8.52 2.16 -13.10
CA GLY A 437 7.75 1.77 -11.92
C GLY A 437 6.26 2.04 -12.14
N LYS A 438 5.39 1.35 -11.40
CA LYS A 438 3.93 1.51 -11.48
C LYS A 438 3.33 1.66 -10.10
N ILE A 439 2.39 2.59 -9.95
CA ILE A 439 1.63 2.85 -8.74
C ILE A 439 0.15 2.92 -9.12
N LEU A 440 -0.68 2.05 -8.55
CA LEU A 440 -2.14 2.13 -8.74
C LEU A 440 -2.77 2.83 -7.54
N ILE A 441 -3.30 4.01 -7.79
CA ILE A 441 -4.07 4.79 -6.83
C ILE A 441 -5.46 5.00 -7.42
N GLN A 442 -6.48 4.60 -6.69
CA GLN A 442 -7.88 4.80 -7.07
C GLN A 442 -8.61 5.58 -5.98
N THR A 443 -9.61 6.35 -6.39
CA THR A 443 -10.48 7.03 -5.44
C THR A 443 -11.53 6.05 -4.94
N ASN A 444 -11.60 5.85 -3.62
CA ASN A 444 -12.67 5.10 -2.99
C ASN A 444 -13.99 5.87 -3.20
N GLN A 445 -14.99 5.23 -3.80
CA GLN A 445 -16.26 5.87 -4.13
C GLN A 445 -17.10 6.24 -2.89
N GLN A 446 -16.89 5.56 -1.76
CA GLN A 446 -17.63 5.80 -0.52
C GLN A 446 -17.03 6.94 0.31
N THR A 447 -15.69 6.99 0.41
CA THR A 447 -14.98 7.99 1.22
C THR A 447 -14.56 9.21 0.42
N GLY A 448 -14.53 9.12 -0.92
CA GLY A 448 -13.99 10.15 -1.81
C GLY A 448 -12.47 10.28 -1.75
N GLU A 449 -11.77 9.43 -0.98
CA GLU A 449 -10.33 9.51 -0.75
C GLU A 449 -9.56 8.58 -1.70
N PRO A 450 -8.35 8.97 -2.16
CA PRO A 450 -7.52 8.09 -2.96
C PRO A 450 -6.91 6.99 -2.09
N GLU A 451 -6.81 5.79 -2.62
CA GLU A 451 -6.24 4.60 -1.96
C GLU A 451 -5.18 3.95 -2.85
N LEU A 452 -4.13 3.43 -2.21
CA LEU A 452 -3.08 2.67 -2.89
C LEU A 452 -3.50 1.20 -2.99
N TYR A 453 -3.59 0.68 -4.20
CA TYR A 453 -3.94 -0.73 -4.47
C TYR A 453 -2.76 -1.57 -4.91
N TYR A 454 -1.83 -0.98 -5.65
CA TYR A 454 -0.70 -1.71 -6.20
C TYR A 454 0.54 -0.83 -6.28
N LEU A 455 1.70 -1.45 -6.04
CA LEU A 455 3.00 -0.79 -6.06
C LEU A 455 4.06 -1.73 -6.64
N ARG A 456 4.73 -1.31 -7.69
CA ARG A 456 5.94 -1.98 -8.22
C ARG A 456 6.99 -0.94 -8.56
N LEU A 457 8.06 -0.90 -7.79
CA LEU A 457 9.17 0.03 -7.95
C LEU A 457 10.50 -0.75 -8.02
N PRO A 458 11.51 -0.24 -8.74
CA PRO A 458 12.86 -0.79 -8.66
C PRO A 458 13.39 -0.79 -7.22
N LYS A 459 14.11 -1.84 -6.80
CA LYS A 459 14.64 -1.98 -5.44
C LYS A 459 15.60 -0.85 -5.05
N ASP A 460 16.33 -0.31 -6.03
CA ASP A 460 17.33 0.75 -5.90
C ASP A 460 16.78 2.14 -6.30
N ILE A 461 15.46 2.35 -6.26
CA ILE A 461 14.80 3.58 -6.73
C ILE A 461 15.31 4.85 -6.05
N LYS A 462 15.83 4.76 -4.83
CA LYS A 462 16.43 5.87 -4.08
C LYS A 462 17.57 6.57 -4.82
N ASP A 463 18.27 5.83 -5.72
CA ASP A 463 19.42 6.33 -6.48
C ASP A 463 19.01 7.01 -7.80
N TYR A 464 17.72 7.04 -8.13
CA TYR A 464 17.21 7.53 -9.41
C TYR A 464 16.63 8.94 -9.31
N LYS A 465 16.70 9.67 -10.43
CA LYS A 465 15.81 10.80 -10.69
C LYS A 465 14.49 10.23 -11.18
N VAL A 466 13.40 10.51 -10.47
CA VAL A 466 12.08 9.92 -10.72
C VAL A 466 11.20 10.89 -11.48
N ILE A 467 10.74 10.47 -12.65
CA ILE A 467 9.70 11.16 -13.43
C ILE A 467 8.36 10.51 -13.06
N LEU A 468 7.62 11.14 -12.15
CA LEU A 468 6.29 10.70 -11.74
C LEU A 468 5.26 11.22 -12.73
N MET A 469 4.48 10.31 -13.33
CA MET A 469 3.59 10.62 -14.45
C MET A 469 2.13 10.44 -14.10
N ASP A 470 1.32 11.48 -14.32
CA ASP A 470 -0.14 11.41 -14.29
C ASP A 470 -0.70 12.33 -15.38
N ALA A 471 -1.69 11.87 -16.14
CA ALA A 471 -2.19 12.67 -17.26
C ALA A 471 -2.91 13.95 -16.81
N THR A 472 -3.66 13.90 -15.71
CA THR A 472 -4.41 15.03 -15.18
C THR A 472 -4.34 15.10 -13.66
N VAL A 473 -4.08 16.28 -13.12
CA VAL A 473 -4.04 16.52 -11.67
C VAL A 473 -5.11 17.54 -11.30
N ALA A 474 -6.15 17.10 -10.57
CA ALA A 474 -7.22 17.97 -10.08
C ALA A 474 -6.89 18.52 -8.69
N THR A 475 -7.21 17.81 -7.61
CA THR A 475 -6.92 18.24 -6.23
C THR A 475 -5.48 17.97 -5.79
N GLY A 476 -4.73 17.18 -6.54
CA GLY A 476 -3.39 16.73 -6.19
C GLY A 476 -3.34 15.55 -5.22
N ALA A 477 -4.46 15.06 -4.71
CA ALA A 477 -4.48 14.01 -3.67
C ALA A 477 -3.79 12.71 -4.10
N ALA A 478 -4.01 12.23 -5.33
CA ALA A 478 -3.34 11.03 -5.85
C ALA A 478 -1.83 11.26 -6.04
N ALA A 479 -1.45 12.42 -6.57
CA ALA A 479 -0.04 12.78 -6.74
C ALA A 479 0.69 12.91 -5.40
N ILE A 480 0.07 13.54 -4.39
CA ILE A 480 0.61 13.64 -3.02
C ILE A 480 0.86 12.24 -2.45
N MET A 481 -0.09 11.31 -2.62
CA MET A 481 0.08 9.93 -2.16
C MET A 481 1.23 9.24 -2.90
N ALA A 482 1.31 9.38 -4.23
CA ALA A 482 2.37 8.78 -5.02
C ALA A 482 3.76 9.31 -4.64
N ILE A 483 3.90 10.63 -4.48
CA ILE A 483 5.15 11.26 -4.01
C ILE A 483 5.52 10.69 -2.64
N ARG A 484 4.55 10.58 -1.71
CA ARG A 484 4.83 10.03 -0.40
C ARG A 484 5.34 8.59 -0.47
N VAL A 485 4.75 7.75 -1.32
CA VAL A 485 5.23 6.39 -1.56
C VAL A 485 6.70 6.39 -1.99
N LEU A 486 7.09 7.30 -2.89
CA LEU A 486 8.49 7.43 -3.33
C LEU A 486 9.42 7.85 -2.18
N LEU A 487 9.00 8.81 -1.35
CA LEU A 487 9.78 9.23 -0.18
C LEU A 487 9.92 8.10 0.85
N ASP A 488 8.90 7.25 1.02
CA ASP A 488 8.94 6.07 1.90
C ASP A 488 9.92 4.99 1.39
N HIS A 489 10.29 5.05 0.10
CA HIS A 489 11.34 4.24 -0.52
C HIS A 489 12.70 4.97 -0.58
N ASP A 490 12.90 5.95 0.30
CA ASP A 490 14.14 6.73 0.46
C ASP A 490 14.51 7.57 -0.79
N VAL A 491 13.59 7.83 -1.72
CA VAL A 491 13.81 8.80 -2.81
C VAL A 491 13.83 10.20 -2.22
N ALA A 492 14.87 10.98 -2.49
CA ALA A 492 14.93 12.37 -2.04
C ALA A 492 13.91 13.23 -2.80
N GLU A 493 13.27 14.18 -2.11
CA GLU A 493 12.20 15.01 -2.66
C GLU A 493 12.65 15.80 -3.92
N GLU A 494 13.87 16.33 -3.92
CA GLU A 494 14.48 17.03 -5.06
C GLU A 494 14.81 16.13 -6.26
N ASN A 495 14.67 14.82 -6.10
CA ASN A 495 14.84 13.84 -7.17
C ASN A 495 13.51 13.50 -7.86
N VAL A 496 12.39 14.04 -7.40
CA VAL A 496 11.07 13.79 -7.96
C VAL A 496 10.64 14.93 -8.87
N LEU A 497 10.30 14.61 -10.12
CA LEU A 497 9.65 15.49 -11.09
C LEU A 497 8.24 14.95 -11.35
N LEU A 498 7.21 15.68 -10.96
CA LEU A 498 5.83 15.34 -11.32
C LEU A 498 5.50 15.93 -12.68
N VAL A 499 5.08 15.09 -13.60
CA VAL A 499 4.79 15.47 -14.99
C VAL A 499 3.33 15.17 -15.33
N SER A 500 2.62 16.16 -15.84
CA SER A 500 1.21 16.03 -16.22
C SER A 500 0.89 16.84 -17.47
N LEU A 501 -0.16 16.45 -18.21
CA LEU A 501 -0.64 17.23 -19.34
C LEU A 501 -1.42 18.47 -18.87
N LEU A 502 -2.23 18.29 -17.86
CA LEU A 502 -3.13 19.33 -17.37
C LEU A 502 -3.24 19.27 -15.85
N MET A 503 -3.13 20.42 -15.22
CA MET A 503 -3.32 20.55 -13.78
C MET A 503 -4.32 21.63 -13.43
N ALA A 504 -5.01 21.48 -12.29
CA ALA A 504 -5.73 22.57 -11.69
C ALA A 504 -4.84 23.37 -10.74
N GLU A 505 -5.06 24.68 -10.61
CA GLU A 505 -4.31 25.54 -9.69
C GLU A 505 -4.31 25.02 -8.25
N SER A 506 -5.48 24.58 -7.75
CA SER A 506 -5.60 24.00 -6.42
C SER A 506 -4.72 22.76 -6.21
N GLY A 507 -4.62 21.90 -7.23
CA GLY A 507 -3.76 20.72 -7.18
C GLY A 507 -2.28 21.08 -7.13
N VAL A 508 -1.85 22.04 -7.94
CA VAL A 508 -0.46 22.54 -7.95
C VAL A 508 -0.10 23.13 -6.58
N HIS A 509 -0.95 23.99 -6.02
CA HIS A 509 -0.72 24.56 -4.70
C HIS A 509 -0.65 23.51 -3.61
N SER A 510 -1.55 22.53 -3.64
CA SER A 510 -1.57 21.44 -2.65
C SER A 510 -0.29 20.62 -2.67
N ILE A 511 0.21 20.28 -3.86
CA ILE A 511 1.44 19.50 -4.03
C ILE A 511 2.66 20.33 -3.62
N ALA A 512 2.76 21.58 -4.07
CA ALA A 512 3.88 22.45 -3.75
C ALA A 512 3.96 22.79 -2.25
N TYR A 513 2.81 22.87 -1.59
CA TYR A 513 2.74 23.07 -0.14
C TYR A 513 3.25 21.83 0.61
N ALA A 514 2.78 20.63 0.21
CA ALA A 514 3.19 19.37 0.83
C ALA A 514 4.65 19.02 0.55
N PHE A 515 5.13 19.32 -0.66
CA PHE A 515 6.48 18.95 -1.15
C PHE A 515 7.12 20.11 -1.92
N PRO A 516 7.66 21.10 -1.22
CA PRO A 516 8.17 22.33 -1.85
C PRO A 516 9.39 22.12 -2.75
N ARG A 517 10.10 20.99 -2.62
CA ARG A 517 11.28 20.68 -3.46
C ARG A 517 10.96 19.81 -4.67
N VAL A 518 9.74 19.28 -4.79
CA VAL A 518 9.28 18.58 -5.99
C VAL A 518 9.11 19.56 -7.13
N LYS A 519 9.67 19.25 -8.29
CA LYS A 519 9.43 20.02 -9.51
C LYS A 519 8.14 19.56 -10.17
N ILE A 520 7.22 20.49 -10.44
CA ILE A 520 5.92 20.22 -11.05
C ILE A 520 5.97 20.74 -12.49
N VAL A 521 5.73 19.86 -13.47
CA VAL A 521 5.82 20.17 -14.90
C VAL A 521 4.49 19.89 -15.57
N THR A 522 3.92 20.87 -16.26
CA THR A 522 2.65 20.69 -16.99
C THR A 522 2.59 21.52 -18.27
N SER A 523 1.73 21.13 -19.20
CA SER A 523 1.52 21.89 -20.43
C SER A 523 0.45 22.98 -20.31
N ALA A 524 -0.47 22.85 -19.35
CA ALA A 524 -1.48 23.86 -19.08
C ALA A 524 -1.93 23.81 -17.62
N LEU A 525 -2.40 24.96 -17.15
CA LEU A 525 -2.97 25.15 -15.84
C LEU A 525 -4.40 25.69 -16.00
N ASP A 526 -5.36 25.03 -15.36
CA ASP A 526 -6.76 25.44 -15.37
C ASP A 526 -7.19 25.94 -13.97
N PRO A 527 -8.04 26.98 -13.90
CA PRO A 527 -8.24 27.71 -12.65
C PRO A 527 -9.13 26.98 -11.63
N VAL A 528 -10.08 26.14 -12.09
CA VAL A 528 -11.17 25.65 -11.25
C VAL A 528 -11.35 24.14 -11.35
N ILE A 529 -11.85 23.54 -10.29
CA ILE A 529 -12.38 22.17 -10.26
C ILE A 529 -13.86 22.20 -9.87
N ASN A 530 -14.67 21.29 -10.45
CA ASN A 530 -16.09 21.18 -10.10
C ASN A 530 -16.31 20.30 -8.86
N GLU A 531 -17.57 20.19 -8.41
CA GLU A 531 -17.95 19.36 -7.26
C GLU A 531 -17.61 17.87 -7.40
N LYS A 532 -17.51 17.36 -8.64
CA LYS A 532 -17.08 16.00 -8.95
C LYS A 532 -15.56 15.87 -9.09
N PHE A 533 -14.81 16.92 -8.76
CA PHE A 533 -13.35 17.02 -8.84
C PHE A 533 -12.78 16.91 -10.27
N TYR A 534 -13.53 17.28 -11.29
CA TYR A 534 -13.00 17.47 -12.64
C TYR A 534 -12.45 18.88 -12.82
N VAL A 535 -11.33 18.97 -13.53
CA VAL A 535 -10.70 20.24 -13.89
C VAL A 535 -11.57 20.98 -14.92
N LEU A 536 -11.73 22.30 -14.76
CA LEU A 536 -12.50 23.13 -15.68
C LEU A 536 -11.64 24.30 -16.20
N PRO A 537 -11.64 24.53 -17.53
CA PRO A 537 -12.42 23.88 -18.59
C PRO A 537 -12.02 22.43 -18.87
N GLY A 538 -10.79 22.00 -18.53
CA GLY A 538 -10.37 20.62 -18.52
C GLY A 538 -10.32 19.92 -19.88
N ILE A 539 -10.19 18.60 -19.83
CA ILE A 539 -10.17 17.68 -20.98
C ILE A 539 -11.10 16.48 -20.78
N GLY A 540 -12.02 16.54 -19.82
CA GLY A 540 -12.86 15.40 -19.41
C GLY A 540 -12.08 14.33 -18.64
N ASN A 541 -12.62 13.11 -18.55
CA ASN A 541 -11.90 11.98 -18.01
C ASN A 541 -10.88 11.48 -19.06
N PHE A 542 -9.62 11.82 -18.88
CA PHE A 542 -8.57 11.48 -19.82
C PHE A 542 -8.47 9.97 -20.05
N GLY A 543 -8.53 9.18 -18.99
CA GLY A 543 -8.43 7.72 -19.06
C GLY A 543 -9.56 7.13 -19.91
N ASP A 544 -10.79 7.53 -19.64
CA ASP A 544 -11.95 7.01 -20.36
C ASP A 544 -11.94 7.41 -21.84
N ARG A 545 -11.60 8.67 -22.14
CA ARG A 545 -11.43 9.13 -23.54
C ARG A 545 -10.30 8.39 -24.26
N TYR A 546 -9.17 8.15 -23.58
CA TYR A 546 -8.01 7.48 -24.19
C TYR A 546 -8.25 6.00 -24.41
N PHE A 547 -8.77 5.29 -23.42
CA PHE A 547 -9.01 3.84 -23.49
C PHE A 547 -10.37 3.47 -24.09
N GLY A 548 -11.27 4.44 -24.30
CA GLY A 548 -12.60 4.19 -24.85
C GLY A 548 -13.54 3.51 -23.85
N THR A 549 -13.39 3.82 -22.56
CA THR A 549 -14.20 3.27 -21.46
C THR A 549 -15.19 4.30 -20.89
N GLU A 550 -15.60 5.28 -21.70
CA GLU A 550 -16.65 6.21 -21.31
C GLU A 550 -17.92 5.44 -20.99
N PRO A 551 -18.58 5.72 -19.85
CA PRO A 551 -19.89 5.15 -19.61
C PRO A 551 -20.79 5.56 -20.77
N SER A 552 -21.44 4.58 -21.43
CA SER A 552 -22.48 4.86 -22.42
C SER A 552 -23.45 5.85 -21.76
N THR A 553 -23.62 7.00 -22.35
CA THR A 553 -24.69 7.93 -22.00
C THR A 553 -26.01 7.21 -22.27
N ILE A 554 -26.51 6.51 -21.26
CA ILE A 554 -27.93 6.19 -21.19
C ILE A 554 -28.54 7.52 -20.76
N GLU A 555 -29.09 8.22 -21.73
CA GLU A 555 -30.02 9.30 -21.51
C GLU A 555 -31.20 8.74 -20.72
N ASP A 556 -31.36 9.17 -19.46
CA ASP A 556 -32.62 9.16 -18.74
C ASP A 556 -33.18 10.59 -18.70
#